data_c4d347e00360743e13513bd22d89fcc4
#
_entry.id   c4d347e00360743e13513bd22d89fcc4
#
_cell.length_a   1.000
_cell.length_b   1.000
_cell.length_c   1.000
_cell.angle_alpha   90.00
_cell.angle_beta   90.00
_cell.angle_gamma   90.00
#
_symmetry.space_group_name_H-M   'P 1'
#
loop_
_entity.id
_entity.type
_entity.pdbx_description
1 polymer ?
#
loop_
_entity_poly.entity_id
_entity_poly.type
_entity_poly.pdbx_seq_one_letter_code
_entity_poly.pdbx_strand_id
1 'polypeptide(L)'
;RNKRGIALDIRKEEGQEVLRRLLSDADVFLEGFRPGYLARYGLDYESIKEINPRIVYCSITGFGQNCHKPAHDLNVIGLAGLNSMDDIGSACVSEVQVSAIGSSLNALSGICMALLARERTGAGQYLDVNLYATALSLQVTGISSAWGCEETGDKPFGRTAHYYNI
;
A
#
# COMPACT_ATOMS: atom_id res chain seq x y z
N ARG A 1 18.62 3.70 5.83
CA ARG A 1 19.83 4.33 5.25
C ARG A 1 19.43 5.71 4.72
N ASN A 2 20.35 6.68 4.78
CA ASN A 2 20.21 8.05 4.21
C ASN A 2 18.99 8.84 4.75
N LYS A 3 18.62 8.66 6.01
CA LYS A 3 17.48 9.34 6.65
C LYS A 3 17.95 10.09 7.89
N ARG A 4 17.32 11.22 8.15
CA ARG A 4 17.39 11.89 9.44
C ARG A 4 16.18 11.47 10.26
N GLY A 5 16.36 11.33 11.58
CA GLY A 5 15.27 10.99 12.49
C GLY A 5 14.79 12.22 13.25
N ILE A 6 13.50 12.27 13.50
CA ILE A 6 12.88 13.22 14.41
C ILE A 6 11.83 12.49 15.26
N ALA A 7 11.72 12.83 16.53
CA ALA A 7 10.67 12.31 17.41
C ALA A 7 9.69 13.44 17.73
N LEU A 8 8.43 13.28 17.34
CA LEU A 8 7.35 14.25 17.55
C LEU A 8 6.15 13.56 18.18
N ASP A 9 5.53 14.18 19.18
CA ASP A 9 4.22 13.78 19.66
C ASP A 9 3.14 14.56 18.92
N ILE A 10 2.62 13.99 17.84
CA ILE A 10 1.58 14.61 17.01
C ILE A 10 0.21 14.73 17.70
N ARG A 11 0.04 14.19 18.91
CA ARG A 11 -1.15 14.42 19.73
C ARG A 11 -1.13 15.77 20.40
N LYS A 12 0.04 16.43 20.47
CA LYS A 12 0.24 17.76 20.98
C LYS A 12 0.31 18.78 19.85
N GLU A 13 -0.23 19.97 20.10
CA GLU A 13 -0.29 21.04 19.09
C GLU A 13 1.11 21.46 18.62
N GLU A 14 2.07 21.53 19.54
CA GLU A 14 3.46 21.86 19.20
C GLU A 14 4.10 20.84 18.25
N GLY A 15 3.78 19.53 18.44
CA GLY A 15 4.26 18.48 17.55
C GLY A 15 3.60 18.56 16.17
N GLN A 16 2.32 18.91 16.10
CA GLN A 16 1.60 19.13 14.84
C GLN A 16 2.16 20.33 14.08
N GLU A 17 2.43 21.43 14.79
CA GLU A 17 2.98 22.64 14.20
C GLU A 17 4.37 22.39 13.59
N VAL A 18 5.24 21.68 14.30
CA VAL A 18 6.54 21.28 13.75
C VAL A 18 6.38 20.43 12.50
N LEU A 19 5.43 19.48 12.50
CA LEU A 19 5.19 18.63 11.32
C LEU A 19 4.62 19.45 10.15
N ARG A 20 3.66 20.35 10.37
CA ARG A 20 3.14 21.25 9.32
C ARG A 20 4.24 22.10 8.69
N ARG A 21 5.14 22.62 9.50
CA ARG A 21 6.32 23.39 9.01
C ARG A 21 7.25 22.54 8.16
N LEU A 22 7.47 21.27 8.53
CA LEU A 22 8.26 20.35 7.69
C LEU A 22 7.53 20.03 6.38
N LEU A 23 6.22 19.87 6.42
CA LEU A 23 5.41 19.54 5.25
C LEU A 23 5.21 20.72 4.29
N SER A 24 5.33 21.96 4.76
CA SER A 24 5.20 23.15 3.91
C SER A 24 6.26 23.22 2.80
N ASP A 25 7.41 22.59 2.99
CA ASP A 25 8.53 22.55 2.02
C ASP A 25 8.88 21.14 1.55
N ALA A 26 8.09 20.13 1.95
CA ALA A 26 8.31 18.75 1.56
C ALA A 26 7.79 18.47 0.15
N ASP A 27 8.54 17.69 -0.62
CA ASP A 27 8.08 17.18 -1.92
C ASP A 27 7.08 16.04 -1.77
N VAL A 28 7.34 15.17 -0.80
CA VAL A 28 6.56 13.94 -0.58
C VAL A 28 6.28 13.76 0.90
N PHE A 29 5.04 13.44 1.24
CA PHE A 29 4.67 12.93 2.55
C PHE A 29 4.19 11.49 2.40
N LEU A 30 4.89 10.57 3.05
CA LEU A 30 4.56 9.14 3.09
C LEU A 30 4.14 8.76 4.50
N GLU A 31 2.97 8.16 4.63
CA GLU A 31 2.46 7.71 5.92
C GLU A 31 1.86 6.30 5.84
N GLY A 32 1.75 5.61 6.99
CA GLY A 32 1.20 4.27 7.09
C GLY A 32 0.27 4.12 8.31
N PHE A 33 -0.41 5.19 8.71
CA PHE A 33 -1.35 5.15 9.81
C PHE A 33 -2.68 4.51 9.39
N ARG A 34 -3.50 4.19 10.38
CA ARG A 34 -4.88 3.76 10.12
C ARG A 34 -5.68 4.88 9.47
N PRO A 35 -6.58 4.56 8.52
CA PRO A 35 -7.43 5.55 7.88
C PRO A 35 -8.08 6.50 8.88
N GLY A 36 -8.07 7.80 8.57
CA GLY A 36 -8.65 8.84 9.42
C GLY A 36 -7.84 9.20 10.68
N TYR A 37 -6.71 8.53 10.96
CA TYR A 37 -5.92 8.85 12.15
C TYR A 37 -5.32 10.26 12.06
N LEU A 38 -4.68 10.60 10.97
CA LEU A 38 -4.05 11.90 10.75
C LEU A 38 -5.06 13.04 10.59
N ALA A 39 -6.26 12.75 10.09
CA ALA A 39 -7.34 13.73 9.97
C ALA A 39 -7.75 14.35 11.32
N ARG A 40 -7.61 13.59 12.41
CA ARG A 40 -7.90 14.09 13.78
C ARG A 40 -7.00 15.26 14.19
N TYR A 41 -5.88 15.42 13.52
CA TYR A 41 -4.83 16.40 13.82
C TYR A 41 -4.66 17.43 12.70
N GLY A 42 -5.54 17.43 11.70
CA GLY A 42 -5.42 18.29 10.52
C GLY A 42 -4.12 18.00 9.73
N LEU A 43 -3.76 16.74 9.64
CA LEU A 43 -2.56 16.24 8.93
C LEU A 43 -2.93 15.30 7.77
N ASP A 44 -4.21 15.26 7.38
CA ASP A 44 -4.69 14.57 6.19
C ASP A 44 -4.32 15.33 4.91
N TYR A 45 -4.56 14.70 3.77
CA TYR A 45 -4.21 15.27 2.48
C TYR A 45 -4.85 16.63 2.23
N GLU A 46 -6.14 16.80 2.52
CA GLU A 46 -6.85 18.06 2.23
C GLU A 46 -6.28 19.20 3.08
N SER A 47 -6.03 18.95 4.37
CA SER A 47 -5.43 19.93 5.27
C SER A 47 -3.99 20.31 4.87
N ILE A 48 -3.18 19.32 4.47
CA ILE A 48 -1.79 19.58 4.09
C ILE A 48 -1.70 20.21 2.70
N LYS A 49 -2.60 19.89 1.79
CA LYS A 49 -2.69 20.52 0.46
C LYS A 49 -2.96 22.03 0.53
N GLU A 50 -3.68 22.50 1.54
CA GLU A 50 -3.87 23.94 1.78
C GLU A 50 -2.55 24.64 2.12
N ILE A 51 -1.65 23.95 2.85
CA ILE A 51 -0.35 24.47 3.25
C ILE A 51 0.66 24.32 2.10
N ASN A 52 0.65 23.17 1.42
CA ASN A 52 1.54 22.85 0.31
C ASN A 52 0.78 22.20 -0.86
N PRO A 53 0.27 23.01 -1.79
CA PRO A 53 -0.47 22.51 -2.96
C PRO A 53 0.35 21.61 -3.91
N ARG A 54 1.68 21.60 -3.73
CA ARG A 54 2.59 20.80 -4.55
C ARG A 54 2.95 19.46 -3.93
N ILE A 55 2.47 19.16 -2.74
CA ILE A 55 2.85 17.93 -2.03
C ILE A 55 2.32 16.68 -2.73
N VAL A 56 3.15 15.66 -2.86
CA VAL A 56 2.72 14.30 -3.19
C VAL A 56 2.48 13.57 -1.88
N TYR A 57 1.23 13.35 -1.54
CA TYR A 57 0.81 12.69 -0.31
C TYR A 57 0.52 11.22 -0.60
N CYS A 58 1.26 10.29 0.00
CA CYS A 58 1.11 8.85 -0.20
C CYS A 58 0.73 8.16 1.11
N SER A 59 -0.46 7.57 1.14
CA SER A 59 -0.90 6.70 2.24
C SER A 59 -0.71 5.25 1.87
N ILE A 60 -0.05 4.46 2.73
CA ILE A 60 0.02 3.00 2.59
C ILE A 60 -0.85 2.37 3.67
N THR A 61 -1.94 1.72 3.26
CA THR A 61 -2.92 1.13 4.17
C THR A 61 -3.08 -0.37 3.93
N GLY A 62 -3.77 -1.06 4.83
CA GLY A 62 -4.06 -2.48 4.64
C GLY A 62 -5.06 -2.76 3.53
N PHE A 63 -6.19 -2.03 3.55
CA PHE A 63 -7.35 -2.29 2.70
C PHE A 63 -7.90 -1.05 2.00
N GLY A 64 -7.15 0.05 1.97
CA GLY A 64 -7.59 1.35 1.46
C GLY A 64 -8.24 2.23 2.53
N GLN A 65 -8.47 3.49 2.18
CA GLN A 65 -8.93 4.52 3.13
C GLN A 65 -10.35 4.28 3.68
N ASN A 66 -11.16 3.47 3.02
CA ASN A 66 -12.53 3.17 3.45
C ASN A 66 -12.63 1.95 4.38
N CYS A 67 -11.51 1.36 4.80
CA CYS A 67 -11.50 0.15 5.62
C CYS A 67 -10.56 0.29 6.82
N HIS A 68 -11.16 0.20 8.02
CA HIS A 68 -10.41 0.34 9.29
C HIS A 68 -9.94 -0.99 9.89
N LYS A 69 -10.09 -2.11 9.15
CA LYS A 69 -9.63 -3.42 9.63
C LYS A 69 -8.11 -3.42 9.81
N PRO A 70 -7.61 -4.03 10.88
CA PRO A 70 -6.17 -4.19 11.07
C PRO A 70 -5.61 -5.07 9.94
N ALA A 71 -4.44 -4.68 9.44
CA ALA A 71 -3.75 -5.40 8.39
C ALA A 71 -2.28 -5.60 8.76
N HIS A 72 -1.83 -6.82 8.52
CA HIS A 72 -0.43 -7.21 8.49
C HIS A 72 -0.23 -8.04 7.23
N ASP A 73 0.99 -8.15 6.77
CA ASP A 73 1.29 -8.86 5.52
C ASP A 73 0.64 -10.25 5.49
N LEU A 74 0.79 -11.02 6.56
CA LEU A 74 0.32 -12.41 6.64
C LEU A 74 -1.20 -12.54 6.47
N ASN A 75 -2.01 -11.71 7.12
CA ASN A 75 -3.46 -11.81 6.98
C ASN A 75 -3.94 -11.26 5.63
N VAL A 76 -3.24 -10.28 5.08
CA VAL A 76 -3.52 -9.74 3.75
C VAL A 76 -3.24 -10.77 2.66
N ILE A 77 -2.07 -11.41 2.66
CA ILE A 77 -1.74 -12.44 1.67
C ILE A 77 -2.63 -13.67 1.81
N GLY A 78 -3.05 -14.01 3.02
CA GLY A 78 -4.04 -15.07 3.26
C GLY A 78 -5.40 -14.76 2.62
N LEU A 79 -5.91 -13.54 2.86
CA LEU A 79 -7.17 -13.08 2.27
C LEU A 79 -7.11 -12.94 0.74
N ALA A 80 -5.95 -12.56 0.22
CA ALA A 80 -5.72 -12.47 -1.22
C ALA A 80 -5.50 -13.86 -1.88
N GLY A 81 -5.42 -14.94 -1.09
CA GLY A 81 -5.17 -16.27 -1.59
C GLY A 81 -3.73 -16.53 -2.04
N LEU A 82 -2.76 -15.72 -1.61
CA LEU A 82 -1.34 -15.91 -1.92
C LEU A 82 -0.67 -17.02 -1.09
N ASN A 83 -1.27 -17.42 0.04
CA ASN A 83 -0.78 -18.54 0.81
C ASN A 83 -1.15 -19.86 0.12
N SER A 84 -0.16 -20.73 -0.10
CA SER A 84 -0.40 -22.08 -0.51
C SER A 84 -0.86 -22.94 0.68
N MET A 85 -1.59 -23.99 0.40
CA MET A 85 -1.81 -25.09 1.35
C MET A 85 -0.87 -26.24 0.97
N ASP A 86 -0.37 -26.96 1.96
CA ASP A 86 0.33 -28.23 1.73
C ASP A 86 -0.66 -29.36 1.44
N ASP A 87 -0.14 -30.57 1.19
CA ASP A 87 -0.95 -31.74 0.84
C ASP A 87 -1.87 -32.22 1.97
N ILE A 88 -1.67 -31.74 3.20
CA ILE A 88 -2.49 -32.03 4.39
C ILE A 88 -3.43 -30.88 4.76
N GLY A 89 -3.49 -29.83 3.95
CA GLY A 89 -4.37 -28.67 4.14
C GLY A 89 -3.86 -27.63 5.12
N SER A 90 -2.58 -27.66 5.49
CA SER A 90 -1.97 -26.62 6.32
C SER A 90 -1.52 -25.44 5.47
N ALA A 91 -1.69 -24.23 5.99
CA ALA A 91 -1.25 -23.04 5.28
C ALA A 91 0.29 -22.91 5.31
N CYS A 92 0.89 -22.84 4.15
CA CYS A 92 2.31 -22.50 4.02
C CYS A 92 2.48 -21.00 4.19
N VAL A 93 3.12 -20.59 5.28
CA VAL A 93 3.40 -19.20 5.57
C VAL A 93 4.67 -18.76 4.85
N SER A 94 4.57 -17.73 4.02
CA SER A 94 5.74 -17.13 3.40
C SER A 94 6.56 -16.35 4.44
N GLU A 95 7.87 -16.56 4.47
CA GLU A 95 8.80 -15.74 5.25
C GLU A 95 9.00 -14.34 4.65
N VAL A 96 8.65 -14.16 3.38
CA VAL A 96 8.76 -12.90 2.65
C VAL A 96 7.46 -12.12 2.76
N GLN A 97 7.55 -10.87 3.17
CA GLN A 97 6.41 -9.94 3.26
C GLN A 97 6.01 -9.43 1.88
N VAL A 98 5.35 -10.28 1.10
CA VAL A 98 5.09 -10.05 -0.34
C VAL A 98 4.21 -8.84 -0.58
N SER A 99 3.12 -8.68 0.19
CA SER A 99 2.20 -7.55 0.02
C SER A 99 2.83 -6.23 0.45
N ALA A 100 3.62 -6.23 1.52
CA ALA A 100 4.32 -5.04 2.01
C ALA A 100 5.40 -4.59 1.02
N ILE A 101 6.21 -5.51 0.50
CA ILE A 101 7.23 -5.21 -0.51
C ILE A 101 6.57 -4.70 -1.80
N GLY A 102 5.55 -5.41 -2.29
CA GLY A 102 4.82 -5.01 -3.50
C GLY A 102 4.18 -3.63 -3.35
N SER A 103 3.54 -3.35 -2.21
CA SER A 103 2.95 -2.02 -1.94
C SER A 103 4.01 -0.92 -1.84
N SER A 104 5.18 -1.22 -1.29
CA SER A 104 6.28 -0.26 -1.25
C SER A 104 6.79 0.09 -2.65
N LEU A 105 6.88 -0.89 -3.55
CA LEU A 105 7.26 -0.67 -4.95
C LEU A 105 6.17 0.10 -5.72
N ASN A 106 4.89 -0.21 -5.49
CA ASN A 106 3.76 0.52 -6.06
C ASN A 106 3.74 1.98 -5.58
N ALA A 107 3.97 2.20 -4.27
CA ALA A 107 4.08 3.54 -3.72
C ALA A 107 5.25 4.32 -4.34
N LEU A 108 6.42 3.71 -4.45
CA LEU A 108 7.58 4.33 -5.09
C LEU A 108 7.26 4.72 -6.55
N SER A 109 6.70 3.80 -7.32
CA SER A 109 6.34 4.06 -8.73
C SER A 109 5.29 5.17 -8.84
N GLY A 110 4.25 5.13 -8.00
CA GLY A 110 3.21 6.16 -7.95
C GLY A 110 3.77 7.53 -7.56
N ILE A 111 4.63 7.60 -6.56
CA ILE A 111 5.30 8.84 -6.15
C ILE A 111 6.14 9.41 -7.30
N CYS A 112 6.95 8.59 -7.98
CA CYS A 112 7.74 9.05 -9.12
C CYS A 112 6.86 9.60 -10.25
N MET A 113 5.77 8.91 -10.58
CA MET A 113 4.80 9.37 -11.58
C MET A 113 4.11 10.67 -11.16
N ALA A 114 3.72 10.81 -9.89
CA ALA A 114 3.10 12.02 -9.37
C ALA A 114 4.07 13.22 -9.37
N LEU A 115 5.34 13.00 -9.02
CA LEU A 115 6.38 14.02 -9.10
C LEU A 115 6.61 14.46 -10.56
N LEU A 116 6.65 13.53 -11.51
CA LEU A 116 6.77 13.86 -12.93
C LEU A 116 5.54 14.62 -13.46
N ALA A 117 4.34 14.22 -13.05
CA ALA A 117 3.11 14.93 -13.38
C ALA A 117 3.10 16.35 -12.82
N ARG A 118 3.59 16.52 -11.56
CA ARG A 118 3.71 17.81 -10.89
C ARG A 118 4.56 18.82 -11.67
N GLU A 119 5.62 18.36 -12.35
CA GLU A 119 6.46 19.24 -13.18
C GLU A 119 5.68 19.86 -14.36
N ARG A 120 4.61 19.20 -14.79
CA ARG A 120 3.75 19.68 -15.89
C ARG A 120 2.54 20.47 -15.38
N THR A 121 1.97 20.06 -14.26
CA THR A 121 0.71 20.61 -13.73
C THR A 121 0.91 21.67 -12.67
N GLY A 122 2.09 21.70 -12.03
CA GLY A 122 2.37 22.54 -10.87
C GLY A 122 1.73 22.05 -9.56
N ALA A 123 0.87 21.03 -9.60
CA ALA A 123 0.11 20.53 -8.46
C ALA A 123 0.59 19.15 -7.99
N GLY A 124 0.56 18.93 -6.67
CA GLY A 124 0.75 17.63 -6.06
C GLY A 124 -0.46 16.71 -6.24
N GLN A 125 -0.35 15.48 -5.72
CA GLN A 125 -1.40 14.45 -5.82
C GLN A 125 -1.49 13.64 -4.55
N TYR A 126 -2.68 13.08 -4.31
CA TYR A 126 -2.91 12.06 -3.31
C TYR A 126 -2.77 10.66 -3.92
N LEU A 127 -2.08 9.76 -3.22
CA LEU A 127 -1.90 8.37 -3.59
C LEU A 127 -2.40 7.48 -2.44
N ASP A 128 -3.41 6.66 -2.72
CA ASP A 128 -3.88 5.60 -1.81
C ASP A 128 -3.34 4.25 -2.30
N VAL A 129 -2.35 3.73 -1.61
CA VAL A 129 -1.76 2.41 -1.90
C VAL A 129 -2.17 1.47 -0.78
N ASN A 130 -2.70 0.30 -1.14
CA ASN A 130 -3.07 -0.67 -0.12
C ASN A 130 -2.50 -2.07 -0.38
N LEU A 131 -2.22 -2.76 0.72
CA LEU A 131 -1.59 -4.08 0.69
C LEU A 131 -2.47 -5.11 -0.01
N TYR A 132 -3.78 -5.06 0.24
CA TYR A 132 -4.71 -6.06 -0.29
C TYR A 132 -4.87 -5.97 -1.81
N ALA A 133 -5.06 -4.77 -2.36
CA ALA A 133 -5.14 -4.59 -3.81
C ALA A 133 -3.82 -4.99 -4.49
N THR A 134 -2.68 -4.66 -3.86
CA THR A 134 -1.37 -5.11 -4.33
C THR A 134 -1.26 -6.64 -4.33
N ALA A 135 -1.64 -7.29 -3.23
CA ALA A 135 -1.62 -8.74 -3.15
C ALA A 135 -2.51 -9.40 -4.21
N LEU A 136 -3.71 -8.85 -4.45
CA LEU A 136 -4.60 -9.30 -5.52
C LEU A 136 -3.98 -9.12 -6.91
N SER A 137 -3.32 -8.00 -7.17
CA SER A 137 -2.67 -7.77 -8.46
C SER A 137 -1.54 -8.76 -8.75
N LEU A 138 -0.87 -9.26 -7.71
CA LEU A 138 0.12 -10.31 -7.84
C LEU A 138 -0.49 -11.71 -8.09
N GLN A 139 -1.80 -11.86 -7.85
CA GLN A 139 -2.55 -13.10 -8.05
C GLN A 139 -3.23 -13.19 -9.41
N VAL A 140 -2.99 -12.28 -10.33
CA VAL A 140 -3.72 -12.20 -11.61
C VAL A 140 -3.78 -13.55 -12.33
N THR A 141 -2.68 -14.29 -12.37
CA THR A 141 -2.61 -15.61 -13.04
C THR A 141 -3.44 -16.65 -12.31
N GLY A 142 -3.40 -16.68 -10.97
CA GLY A 142 -4.18 -17.60 -10.15
C GLY A 142 -5.68 -17.35 -10.27
N ILE A 143 -6.09 -16.08 -10.23
CA ILE A 143 -7.49 -15.64 -10.38
C ILE A 143 -8.00 -16.01 -11.79
N SER A 144 -7.23 -15.69 -12.83
CA SER A 144 -7.61 -16.01 -14.21
C SER A 144 -7.74 -17.52 -14.45
N SER A 145 -6.85 -18.33 -13.86
CA SER A 145 -6.94 -19.77 -13.91
C SER A 145 -8.18 -20.32 -13.21
N ALA A 146 -8.52 -19.78 -12.03
CA ALA A 146 -9.71 -20.20 -11.29
C ALA A 146 -11.00 -19.90 -12.08
N TRP A 147 -11.13 -18.73 -12.68
CA TRP A 147 -12.28 -18.37 -13.52
C TRP A 147 -12.37 -19.24 -14.79
N GLY A 148 -11.26 -19.47 -15.47
CA GLY A 148 -11.26 -20.36 -16.63
C GLY A 148 -11.71 -21.78 -16.29
N CYS A 149 -11.40 -22.28 -15.11
CA CYS A 149 -11.82 -23.60 -14.64
C CYS A 149 -13.31 -23.66 -14.29
N GLU A 150 -13.91 -22.58 -13.78
CA GLU A 150 -15.36 -22.51 -13.58
C GLU A 150 -16.12 -22.64 -14.92
N GLU A 151 -15.59 -22.02 -15.99
CA GLU A 151 -16.21 -22.10 -17.32
C GLU A 151 -16.04 -23.48 -17.99
N THR A 152 -14.89 -24.12 -17.81
CA THR A 152 -14.56 -25.40 -18.48
C THR A 152 -14.89 -26.64 -17.66
N GLY A 153 -15.10 -26.48 -16.34
CA GLY A 153 -15.26 -27.60 -15.40
C GLY A 153 -13.94 -28.33 -15.06
N ASP A 154 -12.82 -27.80 -15.49
CA ASP A 154 -11.49 -28.33 -15.18
C ASP A 154 -11.08 -27.99 -13.74
N LYS A 155 -10.07 -28.69 -13.23
CA LYS A 155 -9.48 -28.31 -11.94
C LYS A 155 -8.52 -27.13 -12.13
N PRO A 156 -8.56 -26.11 -11.24
CA PRO A 156 -7.58 -25.04 -11.26
C PRO A 156 -6.17 -25.62 -11.24
N PHE A 157 -5.27 -25.04 -12.02
CA PHE A 157 -3.86 -25.41 -11.96
C PHE A 157 -3.41 -25.37 -10.49
N GLY A 158 -3.07 -26.53 -9.96
CA GLY A 158 -2.44 -26.61 -8.65
C GLY A 158 -1.17 -25.75 -8.67
N ARG A 159 -0.88 -25.03 -7.61
CA ARG A 159 0.28 -24.13 -7.50
C ARG A 159 1.64 -24.82 -7.73
N THR A 160 1.67 -26.13 -7.80
CA THR A 160 2.83 -26.97 -8.11
C THR A 160 2.96 -27.32 -9.59
N ALA A 161 1.99 -26.99 -10.42
CA ALA A 161 2.03 -27.35 -11.83
C ALA A 161 2.80 -26.30 -12.65
N HIS A 162 4.08 -26.52 -12.81
CA HIS A 162 4.82 -26.31 -14.07
C HIS A 162 5.03 -24.90 -14.62
N TYR A 163 5.02 -23.84 -13.83
CA TYR A 163 5.50 -22.54 -14.31
C TYR A 163 7.03 -22.48 -14.52
N TYR A 164 7.76 -23.52 -14.15
CA TYR A 164 9.23 -23.57 -14.23
C TYR A 164 9.78 -24.60 -15.22
N ASN A 165 8.95 -25.16 -16.10
CA ASN A 165 9.41 -26.05 -17.16
C ASN A 165 9.32 -25.36 -18.54
N ILE A 166 9.87 -24.17 -18.65
CA ILE A 166 10.25 -23.58 -19.94
C ILE A 166 11.76 -23.45 -19.98
#